data_d907bdaa3d522ec1c80166462a174df4
#
_entry.id   d907bdaa3d522ec1c80166462a174df4
#
_cell.length_a   1.000
_cell.length_b   1.000
_cell.length_c   1.000
_cell.angle_alpha   90.00
_cell.angle_beta   90.00
_cell.angle_gamma   90.00
#
_symmetry.space_group_name_H-M   'P 1'
#
loop_
_entity.id
_entity.type
_entity.pdbx_description
1 polymer ?
#
loop_
_entity_poly.entity_id
_entity_poly.type
_entity_poly.pdbx_seq_one_letter_code
_entity_poly.pdbx_strand_id
1 'polypeptide(L)'
;MTKPRWWHDVRWIAAAFGLLLVVTLGWGLFGPESPIVVSRETTYLTAPLAADGLPDYEAALLAGYGPAPPPEENAAVLLLETCWPLGDIDAAHLPLLCKAVGIPNVPPAEPLMLDPQKDAAAGIDSAMIDAAAEWPWATEELPAVAAWLTKHEAQIDRLVAAADRPHYWLPSPSLLDGKQELLVGAWVSDLQGLRGVSRVLGYRALWHMGENRPAAAWRDILAIRRLARLVAPPGRGPQFLVAHLIAVALDATADVATRRLLAMPALSADVLATIRRDLEGLGPIVAMADVLAGERFVTNDVVVWLARRIPGGRRERMRLGGEFLMGSGDLALLTSLDWNLILERLNGHYEELESARRLATYQAREAAVQEMESRWERPAPAALARAGGVLLQVCSCGHRSDRIADRLLVTLAPALSAVLRAVTRSEAQFALTKTAAALAAWRADRGPDAPPYPERLDDLVPKYLAVVPVDPFTDKPFIYERRGDGYLLASVGENGVYDGGDDMSGRIVRGEWQEQRQDVRSDASDLVVRMPIPPRPAAKPTTP
;
A
#
# COMPACT_ATOMS: atom_id res chain seq x y z
N MET A 1 -21.80 -43.57 -66.69
CA MET A 1 -22.61 -42.87 -65.69
C MET A 1 -22.08 -41.47 -65.56
N THR A 2 -22.65 -40.50 -66.20
CA THR A 2 -22.25 -39.09 -66.13
C THR A 2 -22.77 -38.54 -64.79
N LYS A 3 -21.87 -37.96 -63.95
CA LYS A 3 -22.28 -37.34 -62.70
C LYS A 3 -23.22 -36.16 -62.99
N PRO A 4 -24.33 -36.03 -62.25
CA PRO A 4 -25.34 -35.01 -62.54
C PRO A 4 -24.74 -33.58 -62.32
N ARG A 5 -25.08 -32.65 -63.18
CA ARG A 5 -24.61 -31.25 -63.26
C ARG A 5 -24.74 -30.49 -61.93
N TRP A 6 -25.73 -30.81 -61.10
CA TRP A 6 -25.96 -30.19 -59.82
C TRP A 6 -24.83 -30.43 -58.76
N TRP A 7 -24.05 -31.53 -58.91
CA TRP A 7 -22.90 -31.79 -58.04
C TRP A 7 -21.75 -30.79 -58.28
N HIS A 8 -21.62 -30.21 -59.45
CA HIS A 8 -20.63 -29.15 -59.72
C HIS A 8 -21.05 -27.83 -59.07
N ASP A 9 -22.33 -27.52 -59.14
CA ASP A 9 -22.87 -26.26 -58.57
C ASP A 9 -22.76 -26.30 -57.04
N VAL A 10 -23.09 -27.43 -56.38
CA VAL A 10 -22.94 -27.59 -54.94
C VAL A 10 -21.48 -27.45 -54.48
N ARG A 11 -20.52 -27.96 -55.25
CA ARG A 11 -19.09 -27.83 -54.94
C ARG A 11 -18.63 -26.39 -55.02
N TRP A 12 -19.08 -25.64 -55.99
CA TRP A 12 -18.75 -24.21 -56.12
C TRP A 12 -19.42 -23.38 -55.02
N ILE A 13 -20.63 -23.69 -54.68
CA ILE A 13 -21.32 -23.06 -53.54
C ILE A 13 -20.61 -23.36 -52.24
N ALA A 14 -20.23 -24.61 -52.00
CA ALA A 14 -19.49 -24.99 -50.79
C ALA A 14 -18.08 -24.33 -50.76
N ALA A 15 -17.40 -24.26 -51.91
CA ALA A 15 -16.10 -23.58 -51.99
C ALA A 15 -16.23 -22.05 -51.77
N ALA A 16 -17.25 -21.42 -52.34
CA ALA A 16 -17.53 -20.00 -52.10
C ALA A 16 -17.88 -19.72 -50.66
N PHE A 17 -18.67 -20.60 -50.01
CA PHE A 17 -19.00 -20.48 -48.58
C PHE A 17 -17.76 -20.71 -47.69
N GLY A 18 -16.93 -21.67 -48.02
CA GLY A 18 -15.66 -21.90 -47.37
C GLY A 18 -14.70 -20.71 -47.49
N LEU A 19 -14.58 -20.15 -48.70
CA LEU A 19 -13.79 -18.95 -48.91
C LEU A 19 -14.32 -17.73 -48.15
N LEU A 20 -15.65 -17.51 -48.18
CA LEU A 20 -16.28 -16.46 -47.41
C LEU A 20 -16.02 -16.61 -45.91
N LEU A 21 -16.11 -17.85 -45.40
CA LEU A 21 -15.81 -18.17 -44.01
C LEU A 21 -14.34 -17.85 -43.66
N VAL A 22 -13.40 -18.27 -44.53
CA VAL A 22 -11.96 -17.97 -44.32
C VAL A 22 -11.69 -16.48 -44.35
N VAL A 23 -12.31 -15.75 -45.26
CA VAL A 23 -12.16 -14.29 -45.38
C VAL A 23 -12.75 -13.58 -44.14
N THR A 24 -13.94 -13.99 -43.72
CA THR A 24 -14.59 -13.38 -42.53
C THR A 24 -13.83 -13.71 -41.25
N LEU A 25 -13.34 -14.93 -41.07
CA LEU A 25 -12.47 -15.30 -39.96
C LEU A 25 -11.12 -14.57 -40.01
N GLY A 26 -10.50 -14.51 -41.17
CA GLY A 26 -9.26 -13.76 -41.38
C GLY A 26 -9.42 -12.28 -41.07
N TRP A 27 -10.53 -11.67 -41.51
CA TRP A 27 -10.85 -10.28 -41.20
C TRP A 27 -11.13 -10.09 -39.70
N GLY A 28 -11.91 -10.98 -39.08
CA GLY A 28 -12.22 -10.94 -37.66
C GLY A 28 -10.97 -11.10 -36.76
N LEU A 29 -10.00 -11.91 -37.19
CA LEU A 29 -8.74 -12.13 -36.45
C LEU A 29 -7.69 -11.06 -36.71
N PHE A 30 -7.57 -10.59 -37.95
CA PHE A 30 -6.44 -9.77 -38.41
C PHE A 30 -6.86 -8.46 -39.08
N GLY A 31 -8.14 -8.12 -39.04
CA GLY A 31 -8.66 -6.85 -39.53
C GLY A 31 -8.13 -5.63 -38.74
N PRO A 32 -8.43 -4.42 -39.21
CA PRO A 32 -8.05 -3.20 -38.50
C PRO A 32 -8.76 -3.13 -37.15
N GLU A 33 -8.07 -2.60 -36.15
CA GLU A 33 -8.62 -2.33 -34.83
C GLU A 33 -9.32 -0.97 -34.84
N SER A 34 -10.41 -0.85 -34.07
CA SER A 34 -11.09 0.44 -33.90
C SER A 34 -10.22 1.39 -33.08
N PRO A 35 -10.13 2.68 -33.44
CA PRO A 35 -9.42 3.65 -32.63
C PRO A 35 -10.07 3.77 -31.24
N ILE A 36 -9.26 4.07 -30.24
CA ILE A 36 -9.76 4.39 -28.91
C ILE A 36 -10.57 5.68 -28.99
N VAL A 37 -11.79 5.60 -28.48
CA VAL A 37 -12.68 6.76 -28.27
C VAL A 37 -12.35 7.34 -26.90
N VAL A 38 -11.93 8.59 -26.85
CA VAL A 38 -11.64 9.27 -25.58
C VAL A 38 -12.94 9.74 -24.97
N SER A 39 -13.36 9.07 -23.91
CA SER A 39 -14.57 9.39 -23.15
C SER A 39 -14.43 8.98 -21.69
N ARG A 40 -15.42 9.35 -20.86
CA ARG A 40 -15.43 8.97 -19.46
C ARG A 40 -15.69 7.48 -19.26
N GLU A 41 -16.39 6.86 -20.18
CA GLU A 41 -16.72 5.44 -20.15
C GLU A 41 -15.54 4.56 -20.55
N THR A 42 -14.73 5.02 -21.53
CA THR A 42 -13.58 4.27 -22.04
C THR A 42 -12.29 4.63 -21.31
N THR A 43 -11.72 5.80 -21.63
CA THR A 43 -10.43 6.22 -21.06
C THR A 43 -10.53 6.83 -19.67
N TYR A 44 -11.76 7.09 -19.18
CA TYR A 44 -12.05 7.81 -17.94
C TYR A 44 -11.48 9.25 -17.92
N LEU A 45 -10.21 9.40 -18.28
CA LEU A 45 -9.54 10.68 -18.44
C LEU A 45 -9.79 11.23 -19.84
N THR A 46 -10.30 12.47 -19.93
CA THR A 46 -10.56 13.16 -21.20
C THR A 46 -9.59 14.32 -21.46
N ALA A 47 -8.80 14.69 -20.48
CA ALA A 47 -7.71 15.67 -20.54
C ALA A 47 -6.78 15.47 -19.32
N PRO A 48 -5.46 15.75 -19.45
CA PRO A 48 -4.75 16.19 -20.66
C PRO A 48 -4.62 15.09 -21.70
N LEU A 49 -4.40 15.48 -22.97
CA LEU A 49 -4.16 14.55 -24.06
C LEU A 49 -2.71 14.67 -24.57
N ALA A 50 -2.12 13.54 -24.92
CA ALA A 50 -0.83 13.47 -25.59
C ALA A 50 -0.93 13.89 -27.08
N ALA A 51 0.21 13.99 -27.77
CA ALA A 51 0.26 14.44 -29.16
C ALA A 51 -0.52 13.54 -30.15
N ASP A 52 -0.77 12.30 -29.79
CA ASP A 52 -1.57 11.33 -30.57
C ASP A 52 -3.09 11.43 -30.31
N GLY A 53 -3.52 12.36 -29.46
CA GLY A 53 -4.92 12.58 -29.10
C GLY A 53 -5.46 11.60 -28.05
N LEU A 54 -4.64 10.69 -27.51
CA LEU A 54 -4.99 9.80 -26.41
C LEU A 54 -4.65 10.42 -25.06
N PRO A 55 -5.26 9.96 -23.94
CA PRO A 55 -4.97 10.50 -22.61
C PRO A 55 -3.50 10.40 -22.24
N ASP A 56 -3.03 11.45 -21.59
CA ASP A 56 -1.73 11.52 -20.94
C ASP A 56 -1.91 11.34 -19.41
N TYR A 57 -1.90 10.07 -18.97
CA TYR A 57 -2.10 9.74 -17.55
C TYR A 57 -0.94 10.22 -16.69
N GLU A 58 0.25 10.34 -17.26
CA GLU A 58 1.43 10.87 -16.58
C GLU A 58 1.27 12.35 -16.28
N ALA A 59 0.93 13.14 -17.30
CA ALA A 59 0.65 14.56 -17.12
C ALA A 59 -0.54 14.81 -16.18
N ALA A 60 -1.58 13.97 -16.23
CA ALA A 60 -2.71 14.04 -15.31
C ALA A 60 -2.31 13.77 -13.87
N LEU A 61 -1.45 12.77 -13.65
CA LEU A 61 -0.91 12.44 -12.34
C LEU A 61 -0.04 13.59 -11.80
N LEU A 62 0.89 14.10 -12.60
CA LEU A 62 1.72 15.25 -12.23
C LEU A 62 0.89 16.50 -11.92
N ALA A 63 -0.18 16.73 -12.67
CA ALA A 63 -1.12 17.81 -12.37
C ALA A 63 -1.81 17.63 -11.02
N GLY A 64 -2.12 16.37 -10.64
CA GLY A 64 -2.64 16.02 -9.32
C GLY A 64 -1.66 16.29 -8.17
N TYR A 65 -0.36 16.10 -8.40
CA TYR A 65 0.67 16.50 -7.41
C TYR A 65 0.71 18.02 -7.16
N GLY A 66 0.22 18.80 -8.12
CA GLY A 66 0.31 20.26 -8.07
C GLY A 66 1.74 20.78 -8.31
N PRO A 67 1.93 22.11 -8.21
CA PRO A 67 3.26 22.71 -8.34
C PRO A 67 4.17 22.28 -7.19
N ALA A 68 5.49 22.22 -7.46
CA ALA A 68 6.48 21.99 -6.43
C ALA A 68 6.31 23.04 -5.30
N PRO A 69 6.19 22.62 -4.04
CA PRO A 69 6.18 23.55 -2.92
C PRO A 69 7.57 24.21 -2.76
N PRO A 70 7.67 25.33 -2.02
CA PRO A 70 8.96 25.90 -1.65
C PRO A 70 9.86 24.83 -1.01
N PRO A 71 11.19 24.82 -1.32
CA PRO A 71 12.11 23.82 -0.78
C PRO A 71 12.08 23.70 0.74
N GLU A 72 11.88 24.82 1.45
CA GLU A 72 11.76 24.88 2.91
C GLU A 72 10.50 24.25 3.47
N GLU A 73 9.47 24.06 2.66
CA GLU A 73 8.19 23.42 3.01
C GLU A 73 8.13 21.95 2.56
N ASN A 74 9.09 21.48 1.77
CA ASN A 74 9.11 20.14 1.20
C ASN A 74 9.97 19.17 2.03
N ALA A 75 9.35 18.19 2.67
CA ALA A 75 10.03 17.13 3.43
C ALA A 75 11.07 16.37 2.58
N ALA A 76 10.76 16.13 1.29
CA ALA A 76 11.66 15.40 0.38
C ALA A 76 13.03 16.08 0.25
N VAL A 77 13.11 17.40 0.36
CA VAL A 77 14.38 18.15 0.32
C VAL A 77 15.28 17.71 1.46
N LEU A 78 14.80 17.75 2.71
CA LEU A 78 15.61 17.35 3.87
C LEU A 78 15.97 15.86 3.82
N LEU A 79 15.10 15.02 3.30
CA LEU A 79 15.38 13.59 3.15
C LEU A 79 16.49 13.35 2.13
N LEU A 80 16.45 13.99 0.95
CA LEU A 80 17.47 13.89 -0.08
C LEU A 80 18.82 14.47 0.39
N GLU A 81 18.80 15.57 1.13
CA GLU A 81 20.00 16.18 1.70
C GLU A 81 20.62 15.39 2.86
N THR A 82 19.88 14.46 3.45
CA THR A 82 20.32 13.69 4.62
C THR A 82 20.65 12.25 4.29
N CYS A 83 19.82 11.59 3.49
CA CYS A 83 19.92 10.17 3.17
C CYS A 83 20.23 9.97 1.69
N TRP A 84 21.23 9.14 1.39
CA TRP A 84 21.46 8.71 0.03
C TRP A 84 22.05 7.29 -0.01
N PRO A 85 21.55 6.38 -0.86
CA PRO A 85 20.32 6.55 -1.67
C PRO A 85 19.05 6.58 -0.82
N LEU A 86 18.05 7.35 -1.28
CA LEU A 86 16.71 7.28 -0.71
C LEU A 86 15.93 6.20 -1.48
N GLY A 87 15.87 4.99 -0.93
CA GLY A 87 15.31 3.83 -1.60
C GLY A 87 16.22 3.32 -2.74
N ASP A 88 15.60 2.91 -3.84
CA ASP A 88 16.27 2.35 -5.03
C ASP A 88 16.46 3.39 -6.14
N ILE A 89 16.52 4.68 -5.80
CA ILE A 89 16.74 5.75 -6.78
C ILE A 89 18.16 5.63 -7.37
N ASP A 90 18.23 5.49 -8.69
CA ASP A 90 19.51 5.49 -9.40
C ASP A 90 20.21 6.85 -9.29
N ALA A 91 21.53 6.84 -9.04
CA ALA A 91 22.35 8.03 -8.97
C ALA A 91 22.28 8.90 -10.25
N ALA A 92 22.02 8.31 -11.42
CA ALA A 92 21.84 9.03 -12.67
C ALA A 92 20.63 9.97 -12.66
N HIS A 93 19.60 9.66 -11.87
CA HIS A 93 18.39 10.49 -11.76
C HIS A 93 18.49 11.61 -10.71
N LEU A 94 19.51 11.57 -9.87
CA LEU A 94 19.66 12.54 -8.79
C LEU A 94 19.67 14.00 -9.24
N PRO A 95 20.39 14.39 -10.32
CA PRO A 95 20.36 15.78 -10.81
C PRO A 95 18.96 16.25 -11.23
N LEU A 96 18.15 15.35 -11.81
CA LEU A 96 16.76 15.66 -12.20
C LEU A 96 15.89 15.91 -10.98
N LEU A 97 15.99 15.04 -9.96
CA LEU A 97 15.25 15.18 -8.71
C LEU A 97 15.63 16.48 -7.98
N CYS A 98 16.94 16.76 -7.84
CA CYS A 98 17.41 17.98 -7.21
C CYS A 98 16.88 19.23 -7.89
N LYS A 99 16.92 19.26 -9.23
CA LYS A 99 16.36 20.34 -10.02
C LYS A 99 14.85 20.47 -9.79
N ALA A 100 14.13 19.36 -9.75
CA ALA A 100 12.67 19.36 -9.56
C ALA A 100 12.26 19.88 -8.18
N VAL A 101 12.98 19.51 -7.12
CA VAL A 101 12.71 19.96 -5.75
C VAL A 101 13.40 21.29 -5.39
N GLY A 102 14.12 21.91 -6.32
CA GLY A 102 14.72 23.23 -6.16
C GLY A 102 16.01 23.30 -5.32
N ILE A 103 16.78 22.19 -5.25
CA ILE A 103 18.07 22.16 -4.55
C ILE A 103 19.25 22.07 -5.54
N PRO A 104 20.33 22.84 -5.29
CA PRO A 104 21.40 23.01 -6.30
C PRO A 104 22.36 21.82 -6.40
N ASN A 105 22.57 21.07 -5.34
CA ASN A 105 23.53 19.96 -5.31
C ASN A 105 23.15 18.86 -4.33
N VAL A 106 23.49 17.63 -4.71
CA VAL A 106 23.39 16.42 -3.88
C VAL A 106 24.32 15.37 -4.51
N PRO A 107 24.82 14.36 -3.86
CA PRO A 107 24.50 13.88 -2.53
C PRO A 107 25.24 14.61 -1.42
N PRO A 108 24.81 14.49 -0.15
CA PRO A 108 25.64 14.95 0.97
C PRO A 108 26.99 14.23 0.95
N ALA A 109 28.05 14.91 1.40
CA ALA A 109 29.39 14.33 1.43
C ALA A 109 29.45 13.05 2.28
N GLU A 110 28.64 12.99 3.33
CA GLU A 110 28.47 11.84 4.23
C GLU A 110 26.98 11.58 4.44
N PRO A 111 26.31 10.83 3.55
CA PRO A 111 24.89 10.54 3.69
C PRO A 111 24.62 9.57 4.84
N LEU A 112 23.51 9.77 5.54
CA LEU A 112 23.00 8.78 6.48
C LEU A 112 22.60 7.51 5.73
N MET A 113 23.22 6.40 6.08
CA MET A 113 22.82 5.09 5.59
C MET A 113 21.61 4.62 6.40
N LEU A 114 20.46 4.45 5.73
CA LEU A 114 19.21 4.03 6.39
C LEU A 114 19.21 2.55 6.84
N ASP A 115 20.24 1.82 6.50
CA ASP A 115 20.51 0.46 6.96
C ASP A 115 21.88 0.46 7.70
N PRO A 116 21.88 0.45 9.04
CA PRO A 116 23.12 0.49 9.81
C PRO A 116 24.05 -0.70 9.57
N GLN A 117 23.53 -1.84 9.10
CA GLN A 117 24.35 -3.02 8.76
C GLN A 117 25.28 -2.77 7.55
N LYS A 118 24.91 -1.82 6.69
CA LYS A 118 25.72 -1.44 5.53
C LYS A 118 26.88 -0.50 5.89
N ASP A 119 26.89 0.06 7.10
CA ASP A 119 28.03 0.79 7.63
C ASP A 119 29.05 -0.22 8.21
N ALA A 120 29.99 -0.66 7.37
CA ALA A 120 30.99 -1.65 7.75
C ALA A 120 31.84 -1.23 8.96
N ALA A 121 31.97 0.08 9.22
CA ALA A 121 32.70 0.60 10.35
C ALA A 121 31.94 0.49 11.69
N ALA A 122 30.62 0.32 11.64
CA ALA A 122 29.77 0.26 12.81
C ALA A 122 29.80 -1.11 13.51
N GLY A 123 30.15 -2.19 12.81
CA GLY A 123 30.19 -3.54 13.36
C GLY A 123 28.81 -4.06 13.82
N ILE A 124 27.73 -3.61 13.19
CA ILE A 124 26.35 -3.94 13.54
C ILE A 124 25.89 -5.12 12.68
N ASP A 125 25.45 -6.19 13.31
CA ASP A 125 24.87 -7.36 12.65
C ASP A 125 23.34 -7.37 12.67
N SER A 126 22.74 -8.37 12.02
CA SER A 126 21.28 -8.50 11.94
C SER A 126 20.63 -8.77 13.29
N ALA A 127 21.30 -9.50 14.18
CA ALA A 127 20.76 -9.83 15.51
C ALA A 127 20.66 -8.57 16.40
N MET A 128 21.65 -7.66 16.29
CA MET A 128 21.62 -6.36 16.97
C MET A 128 20.48 -5.48 16.45
N ILE A 129 20.25 -5.46 15.14
CA ILE A 129 19.14 -4.70 14.53
C ILE A 129 17.78 -5.28 14.91
N ASP A 130 17.63 -6.59 14.90
CA ASP A 130 16.39 -7.25 15.35
C ASP A 130 16.11 -6.89 16.82
N ALA A 131 17.12 -6.96 17.68
CA ALA A 131 16.98 -6.57 19.09
C ALA A 131 16.64 -5.08 19.26
N ALA A 132 17.27 -4.20 18.49
CA ALA A 132 17.01 -2.76 18.53
C ALA A 132 15.60 -2.38 18.02
N ALA A 133 14.97 -3.24 17.20
CA ALA A 133 13.64 -3.01 16.62
C ALA A 133 12.49 -3.50 17.53
N GLU A 134 12.75 -4.46 18.42
CA GLU A 134 11.66 -5.17 19.10
C GLU A 134 11.27 -4.55 20.45
N TRP A 135 12.23 -4.18 21.29
CA TRP A 135 12.01 -3.78 22.68
C TRP A 135 12.82 -2.54 23.05
N PRO A 136 12.39 -1.74 24.05
CA PRO A 136 13.24 -0.72 24.66
C PRO A 136 14.55 -1.34 25.15
N TRP A 137 15.66 -0.66 24.92
CA TRP A 137 17.01 -1.13 25.26
C TRP A 137 17.91 0.00 25.73
N ALA A 138 18.85 -0.30 26.63
CA ALA A 138 19.83 0.64 27.14
C ALA A 138 21.15 0.56 26.36
N THR A 139 21.98 1.59 26.47
CA THR A 139 23.28 1.69 25.77
C THR A 139 24.18 0.48 26.03
N GLU A 140 24.14 -0.06 27.25
CA GLU A 140 24.94 -1.22 27.66
C GLU A 140 24.50 -2.51 26.97
N GLU A 141 23.23 -2.61 26.56
CA GLU A 141 22.69 -3.80 25.87
C GLU A 141 23.13 -3.86 24.40
N LEU A 142 23.15 -2.70 23.71
CA LEU A 142 23.47 -2.59 22.29
C LEU A 142 24.46 -1.43 22.02
N PRO A 143 25.70 -1.50 22.56
CA PRO A 143 26.63 -0.37 22.52
C PRO A 143 27.04 0.05 21.11
N ALA A 144 27.12 -0.88 20.15
CA ALA A 144 27.43 -0.56 18.74
C ALA A 144 26.32 0.24 18.08
N VAL A 145 25.06 -0.13 18.32
CA VAL A 145 23.88 0.59 17.78
C VAL A 145 23.75 1.96 18.43
N ALA A 146 23.96 2.08 19.76
CA ALA A 146 23.94 3.35 20.47
C ALA A 146 25.03 4.31 19.97
N ALA A 147 26.24 3.80 19.75
CA ALA A 147 27.35 4.59 19.18
C ALA A 147 27.03 5.09 17.77
N TRP A 148 26.43 4.23 16.93
CA TRP A 148 26.02 4.60 15.58
C TRP A 148 24.90 5.67 15.60
N LEU A 149 23.88 5.52 16.44
CA LEU A 149 22.81 6.52 16.62
C LEU A 149 23.37 7.85 17.11
N THR A 150 24.31 7.83 18.07
CA THR A 150 24.98 9.03 18.61
C THR A 150 25.82 9.73 17.53
N LYS A 151 26.59 8.97 16.76
CA LYS A 151 27.40 9.49 15.65
C LYS A 151 26.53 10.23 14.62
N HIS A 152 25.34 9.73 14.36
CA HIS A 152 24.42 10.26 13.35
C HIS A 152 23.27 11.11 13.92
N GLU A 153 23.34 11.54 15.18
CA GLU A 153 22.26 12.24 15.88
C GLU A 153 21.76 13.47 15.09
N ALA A 154 22.66 14.31 14.62
CA ALA A 154 22.30 15.51 13.84
C ALA A 154 21.57 15.18 12.53
N GLN A 155 21.98 14.10 11.86
CA GLN A 155 21.33 13.64 10.63
C GLN A 155 19.94 13.06 10.92
N ILE A 156 19.79 12.28 12.00
CA ILE A 156 18.50 11.72 12.41
C ILE A 156 17.56 12.83 12.88
N ASP A 157 18.05 13.90 13.51
CA ASP A 157 17.25 15.08 13.85
C ASP A 157 16.75 15.83 12.61
N ARG A 158 17.50 15.82 11.50
CA ARG A 158 16.99 16.33 10.21
C ARG A 158 15.85 15.48 9.65
N LEU A 159 15.82 14.15 9.91
CA LEU A 159 14.66 13.30 9.55
C LEU A 159 13.41 13.70 10.34
N VAL A 160 13.58 14.01 11.63
CA VAL A 160 12.47 14.54 12.44
C VAL A 160 11.99 15.88 11.91
N ALA A 161 12.91 16.79 11.59
CA ALA A 161 12.57 18.10 11.01
C ALA A 161 11.89 17.96 9.62
N ALA A 162 12.23 16.93 8.84
CA ALA A 162 11.51 16.64 7.60
C ALA A 162 10.04 16.30 7.85
N ALA A 163 9.75 15.54 8.91
CA ALA A 163 8.39 15.17 9.28
C ALA A 163 7.53 16.37 9.76
N ASP A 164 8.15 17.49 10.15
CA ASP A 164 7.46 18.72 10.55
C ASP A 164 7.08 19.62 9.36
N ARG A 165 7.56 19.30 8.15
CA ARG A 165 7.22 20.06 6.95
C ARG A 165 5.81 19.73 6.45
N PRO A 166 5.09 20.69 5.82
CA PRO A 166 3.70 20.49 5.43
C PRO A 166 3.52 19.63 4.18
N HIS A 167 4.58 19.43 3.38
CA HIS A 167 4.50 18.75 2.10
C HIS A 167 5.57 17.68 1.95
N TYR A 168 5.22 16.58 1.28
CA TYR A 168 6.16 15.66 0.66
C TYR A 168 5.89 15.68 -0.85
N TRP A 169 6.82 16.21 -1.62
CA TRP A 169 6.72 16.31 -3.05
C TRP A 169 8.02 15.82 -3.69
N LEU A 170 7.99 14.63 -4.25
CA LEU A 170 9.09 14.01 -4.95
C LEU A 170 8.52 13.20 -6.12
N PRO A 171 8.41 13.80 -7.32
CA PRO A 171 7.93 13.08 -8.49
C PRO A 171 8.93 11.99 -8.88
N SER A 172 8.42 10.87 -9.42
CA SER A 172 9.29 9.81 -9.92
C SER A 172 10.24 10.34 -11.00
N PRO A 173 11.51 9.89 -11.02
CA PRO A 173 12.46 10.28 -12.05
C PRO A 173 11.98 10.03 -13.47
N SER A 174 11.27 8.94 -13.72
CA SER A 174 10.73 8.61 -15.05
C SER A 174 9.68 9.63 -15.53
N LEU A 175 8.93 10.23 -14.60
CA LEU A 175 8.00 11.31 -14.92
C LEU A 175 8.74 12.62 -15.30
N LEU A 176 9.99 12.77 -14.91
CA LEU A 176 10.77 13.98 -15.13
C LEU A 176 11.63 13.92 -16.40
N ASP A 177 12.05 12.73 -16.84
CA ASP A 177 12.97 12.58 -17.98
C ASP A 177 12.25 12.46 -19.33
N GLY A 178 10.92 12.38 -19.35
CA GLY A 178 10.09 12.30 -20.54
C GLY A 178 10.29 11.02 -21.36
N LYS A 179 10.97 10.04 -20.80
CA LYS A 179 11.10 8.70 -21.39
C LYS A 179 9.95 7.85 -20.92
N GLN A 180 8.78 8.16 -21.42
CA GLN A 180 7.55 7.54 -21.01
C GLN A 180 7.62 6.01 -21.12
N GLU A 181 7.81 5.38 -20.02
CA GLU A 181 7.49 3.98 -19.78
C GLU A 181 6.13 3.93 -19.05
N LEU A 182 5.65 2.75 -18.77
CA LEU A 182 4.37 2.58 -18.08
C LEU A 182 4.36 3.23 -16.69
N LEU A 183 3.27 3.88 -16.32
CA LEU A 183 3.09 4.44 -14.97
C LEU A 183 3.40 3.41 -13.86
N VAL A 184 3.12 2.15 -14.09
CA VAL A 184 3.38 1.07 -13.12
C VAL A 184 4.87 0.90 -12.78
N GLY A 185 5.79 1.32 -13.65
CA GLY A 185 7.24 1.26 -13.40
C GLY A 185 7.83 2.51 -12.72
N ALA A 186 7.06 3.59 -12.70
CA ALA A 186 7.60 4.91 -12.42
C ALA A 186 7.86 5.24 -10.92
N TRP A 187 7.31 4.52 -9.92
CA TRP A 187 7.06 5.17 -8.63
C TRP A 187 7.28 4.35 -7.36
N VAL A 188 7.98 3.25 -7.40
CA VAL A 188 8.21 2.42 -6.20
C VAL A 188 9.53 2.76 -5.48
N SER A 189 10.46 3.40 -6.19
CA SER A 189 11.87 3.45 -5.75
C SER A 189 12.13 4.33 -4.54
N ASP A 190 11.55 5.53 -4.46
CA ASP A 190 11.80 6.47 -3.35
C ASP A 190 11.06 6.08 -2.07
N LEU A 191 9.85 5.54 -2.22
CA LEU A 191 8.99 5.20 -1.09
C LEU A 191 9.59 4.10 -0.19
N GLN A 192 10.41 3.21 -0.74
CA GLN A 192 11.13 2.20 0.06
C GLN A 192 12.13 2.84 1.03
N GLY A 193 12.71 4.00 0.65
CA GLY A 193 13.57 4.77 1.54
C GLY A 193 12.89 5.22 2.82
N LEU A 194 11.60 5.57 2.75
CA LEU A 194 10.83 6.00 3.92
C LEU A 194 10.64 4.90 4.97
N ARG A 195 10.60 3.62 4.55
CA ARG A 195 10.66 2.49 5.49
C ARG A 195 11.99 2.45 6.24
N GLY A 196 13.10 2.78 5.56
CA GLY A 196 14.41 2.92 6.20
C GLY A 196 14.41 4.05 7.24
N VAL A 197 13.88 5.21 6.88
CA VAL A 197 13.72 6.36 7.79
C VAL A 197 12.93 5.96 9.04
N SER A 198 11.76 5.31 8.86
CA SER A 198 10.92 4.90 9.99
C SER A 198 11.63 3.89 10.92
N ARG A 199 12.45 2.99 10.36
CA ARG A 199 13.23 2.03 11.16
C ARG A 199 14.28 2.75 12.01
N VAL A 200 15.05 3.66 11.43
CA VAL A 200 16.08 4.41 12.15
C VAL A 200 15.47 5.23 13.29
N LEU A 201 14.36 5.93 13.02
CA LEU A 201 13.61 6.66 14.05
C LEU A 201 13.05 5.72 15.12
N GLY A 202 12.56 4.53 14.72
CA GLY A 202 12.08 3.48 15.64
C GLY A 202 13.18 2.97 16.57
N TYR A 203 14.38 2.67 16.04
CA TYR A 203 15.52 2.25 16.87
C TYR A 203 15.89 3.32 17.90
N ARG A 204 15.96 4.59 17.48
CA ARG A 204 16.26 5.72 18.38
C ARG A 204 15.16 5.93 19.42
N ALA A 205 13.89 5.79 19.04
CA ALA A 205 12.78 5.86 19.99
C ALA A 205 12.86 4.79 21.07
N LEU A 206 13.15 3.53 20.69
CA LEU A 206 13.30 2.42 21.65
C LEU A 206 14.53 2.59 22.53
N TRP A 207 15.64 3.10 22.00
CA TRP A 207 16.80 3.49 22.77
C TRP A 207 16.46 4.59 23.80
N HIS A 208 15.77 5.65 23.37
CA HIS A 208 15.32 6.69 24.29
C HIS A 208 14.42 6.16 25.42
N MET A 209 13.59 5.15 25.14
CA MET A 209 12.78 4.51 26.20
C MET A 209 13.67 3.75 27.19
N GLY A 210 14.65 2.98 26.71
CA GLY A 210 15.60 2.27 27.58
C GLY A 210 16.41 3.21 28.46
N GLU A 211 16.77 4.39 27.92
CA GLU A 211 17.45 5.47 28.65
C GLU A 211 16.52 6.35 29.49
N ASN A 212 15.26 5.94 29.67
CA ASN A 212 14.24 6.71 30.41
C ASN A 212 14.05 8.15 29.92
N ARG A 213 14.05 8.36 28.60
CA ARG A 213 13.83 9.64 27.91
C ARG A 213 12.52 9.65 27.12
N PRO A 214 11.34 9.56 27.76
CA PRO A 214 10.07 9.34 27.09
C PRO A 214 9.64 10.46 26.13
N ALA A 215 9.97 11.72 26.45
CA ALA A 215 9.66 12.85 25.57
C ALA A 215 10.46 12.80 24.24
N ALA A 216 11.73 12.38 24.29
CA ALA A 216 12.55 12.20 23.09
C ALA A 216 12.04 11.01 22.28
N ALA A 217 11.68 9.90 22.92
CA ALA A 217 11.05 8.77 22.26
C ALA A 217 9.76 9.16 21.52
N TRP A 218 8.90 9.96 22.18
CA TRP A 218 7.66 10.43 21.56
C TRP A 218 7.92 11.32 20.34
N ARG A 219 8.93 12.18 20.37
CA ARG A 219 9.32 13.03 19.23
C ARG A 219 9.62 12.20 17.99
N ASP A 220 10.38 11.12 18.14
CA ASP A 220 10.73 10.22 17.03
C ASP A 220 9.52 9.44 16.52
N ILE A 221 8.69 8.93 17.43
CA ILE A 221 7.44 8.21 17.09
C ILE A 221 6.48 9.14 16.33
N LEU A 222 6.31 10.38 16.80
CA LEU A 222 5.46 11.36 16.15
C LEU A 222 5.96 11.70 14.74
N ALA A 223 7.27 11.79 14.56
CA ALA A 223 7.87 12.00 13.24
C ALA A 223 7.52 10.86 12.26
N ILE A 224 7.57 9.59 12.70
CA ILE A 224 7.13 8.45 11.86
C ILE A 224 5.66 8.62 11.46
N ARG A 225 4.77 8.97 12.40
CA ARG A 225 3.34 9.16 12.14
C ARG A 225 3.05 10.30 11.17
N ARG A 226 3.80 11.41 11.29
CA ARG A 226 3.67 12.56 10.38
C ARG A 226 4.16 12.20 8.98
N LEU A 227 5.30 11.52 8.85
CA LEU A 227 5.80 11.02 7.57
C LEU A 227 4.77 10.10 6.88
N ALA A 228 4.12 9.20 7.63
CA ALA A 228 3.07 8.34 7.08
C ALA A 228 1.94 9.17 6.41
N ARG A 229 1.58 10.31 6.98
CA ARG A 229 0.52 11.18 6.46
C ARG A 229 0.98 12.10 5.33
N LEU A 230 2.27 12.39 5.27
CA LEU A 230 2.86 13.19 4.20
C LEU A 230 3.02 12.39 2.90
N VAL A 231 3.29 11.08 2.99
CA VAL A 231 3.51 10.20 1.82
C VAL A 231 2.26 10.05 0.97
N ALA A 232 1.11 9.93 1.60
CA ALA A 232 -0.17 9.68 0.96
C ALA A 232 -1.26 10.58 1.57
N PRO A 233 -1.15 11.92 1.41
CA PRO A 233 -2.07 12.86 2.02
C PRO A 233 -3.46 12.73 1.40
N PRO A 234 -4.52 12.53 2.21
CA PRO A 234 -5.88 12.41 1.72
C PRO A 234 -6.37 13.64 0.94
N GLY A 235 -7.13 13.42 -0.14
CA GLY A 235 -7.79 14.48 -0.90
C GLY A 235 -6.89 15.25 -1.87
N ARG A 236 -5.70 14.76 -2.16
CA ARG A 236 -4.79 15.35 -3.17
C ARG A 236 -4.98 14.79 -4.60
N GLY A 237 -6.01 14.00 -4.82
CA GLY A 237 -6.29 13.40 -6.13
C GLY A 237 -5.71 11.99 -6.28
N PRO A 238 -5.57 11.49 -7.51
CA PRO A 238 -5.16 10.12 -7.77
C PRO A 238 -3.84 9.79 -7.10
N GLN A 239 -3.83 8.75 -6.27
CA GLN A 239 -2.67 8.29 -5.55
C GLN A 239 -2.56 6.77 -5.66
N PHE A 240 -1.34 6.29 -5.59
CA PHE A 240 -1.08 4.87 -5.78
C PHE A 240 -1.25 4.07 -4.50
N LEU A 241 -1.79 2.88 -4.64
CA LEU A 241 -1.96 1.93 -3.55
C LEU A 241 -0.67 1.69 -2.77
N VAL A 242 0.46 1.57 -3.47
CA VAL A 242 1.77 1.32 -2.83
C VAL A 242 2.16 2.45 -1.86
N ALA A 243 1.89 3.72 -2.19
CA ALA A 243 2.15 4.83 -1.27
C ALA A 243 1.33 4.69 0.02
N HIS A 244 0.06 4.32 -0.10
CA HIS A 244 -0.81 4.08 1.05
C HIS A 244 -0.39 2.86 1.89
N LEU A 245 0.03 1.76 1.25
CA LEU A 245 0.55 0.59 1.98
C LEU A 245 1.84 0.92 2.74
N ILE A 246 2.69 1.79 2.19
CA ILE A 246 3.87 2.28 2.91
C ILE A 246 3.45 3.17 4.08
N ALA A 247 2.52 4.09 3.89
CA ALA A 247 1.98 4.92 4.97
C ALA A 247 1.41 4.06 6.12
N VAL A 248 0.63 3.03 5.80
CA VAL A 248 0.11 2.05 6.78
C VAL A 248 1.25 1.33 7.50
N ALA A 249 2.31 0.92 6.80
CA ALA A 249 3.45 0.24 7.41
C ALA A 249 4.25 1.16 8.34
N LEU A 250 4.41 2.44 7.99
CA LEU A 250 5.04 3.43 8.85
C LEU A 250 4.22 3.63 10.14
N ASP A 251 2.91 3.83 10.02
CA ASP A 251 2.04 4.05 11.18
C ASP A 251 1.97 2.81 12.09
N ALA A 252 1.97 1.61 11.53
CA ALA A 252 2.06 0.37 12.30
C ALA A 252 3.36 0.27 13.13
N THR A 253 4.49 0.72 12.57
CA THR A 253 5.76 0.82 13.31
C THR A 253 5.61 1.79 14.49
N ALA A 254 4.99 2.94 14.25
CA ALA A 254 4.73 3.93 15.31
C ALA A 254 3.74 3.42 16.36
N ASP A 255 2.75 2.59 15.99
CA ASP A 255 1.81 1.98 16.94
C ASP A 255 2.50 1.04 17.91
N VAL A 256 3.40 0.17 17.41
CA VAL A 256 4.20 -0.71 18.26
C VAL A 256 5.04 0.09 19.24
N ALA A 257 5.77 1.08 18.76
CA ALA A 257 6.60 1.94 19.60
C ALA A 257 5.76 2.75 20.61
N THR A 258 4.58 3.27 20.21
CA THR A 258 3.68 3.99 21.12
C THR A 258 3.20 3.08 22.26
N ARG A 259 2.80 1.85 21.99
CA ARG A 259 2.37 0.90 23.02
C ARG A 259 3.49 0.60 24.00
N ARG A 260 4.73 0.46 23.54
CA ARG A 260 5.93 0.29 24.40
C ARG A 260 6.13 1.52 25.29
N LEU A 261 6.03 2.72 24.71
CA LEU A 261 6.15 3.98 25.45
C LEU A 261 5.08 4.08 26.55
N LEU A 262 3.81 3.80 26.24
CA LEU A 262 2.70 3.87 27.20
C LEU A 262 2.80 2.84 28.33
N ALA A 263 3.59 1.79 28.17
CA ALA A 263 3.86 0.77 29.18
C ALA A 263 4.97 1.17 30.16
N MET A 264 5.71 2.23 29.91
CA MET A 264 6.75 2.71 30.84
C MET A 264 6.13 3.06 32.21
N PRO A 265 6.79 2.70 33.31
CA PRO A 265 6.18 2.81 34.64
C PRO A 265 5.95 4.24 35.13
N ALA A 266 6.71 5.21 34.64
CA ALA A 266 6.74 6.58 35.16
C ALA A 266 6.62 7.66 34.07
N LEU A 267 5.54 7.62 33.27
CA LEU A 267 5.24 8.71 32.36
C LEU A 267 4.63 9.89 33.12
N SER A 268 5.19 11.09 32.94
CA SER A 268 4.63 12.30 33.52
C SER A 268 3.29 12.67 32.84
N ALA A 269 2.44 13.36 33.59
CA ALA A 269 1.16 13.87 33.07
C ALA A 269 1.38 14.77 31.84
N ASP A 270 2.44 15.57 31.78
CA ASP A 270 2.76 16.47 30.67
C ASP A 270 3.09 15.70 29.40
N VAL A 271 3.88 14.62 29.50
CA VAL A 271 4.20 13.76 28.36
C VAL A 271 2.94 13.08 27.83
N LEU A 272 2.08 12.55 28.72
CA LEU A 272 0.82 11.93 28.32
C LEU A 272 -0.17 12.93 27.70
N ALA A 273 -0.23 14.15 28.23
CA ALA A 273 -1.05 15.22 27.65
C ALA A 273 -0.55 15.60 26.24
N THR A 274 0.76 15.64 26.04
CA THR A 274 1.37 15.90 24.73
C THR A 274 1.07 14.76 23.75
N ILE A 275 1.27 13.49 24.14
CA ILE A 275 0.95 12.32 23.32
C ILE A 275 -0.51 12.36 22.87
N ARG A 276 -1.44 12.58 23.79
CA ARG A 276 -2.88 12.62 23.48
C ARG A 276 -3.21 13.74 22.50
N ARG A 277 -2.76 14.96 22.79
CA ARG A 277 -3.00 16.13 21.91
C ARG A 277 -2.47 15.88 20.50
N ASP A 278 -1.25 15.33 20.38
CA ASP A 278 -0.64 15.07 19.10
C ASP A 278 -1.39 13.97 18.33
N LEU A 279 -1.81 12.88 19.00
CA LEU A 279 -2.63 11.82 18.39
C LEU A 279 -4.02 12.32 17.96
N GLU A 280 -4.64 13.24 18.71
CA GLU A 280 -5.91 13.87 18.33
C GLU A 280 -5.77 14.76 17.10
N GLY A 281 -4.62 15.44 16.97
CA GLY A 281 -4.31 16.31 15.82
C GLY A 281 -3.98 15.57 14.52
N LEU A 282 -3.71 14.25 14.58
CA LEU A 282 -3.39 13.46 13.39
C LEU A 282 -4.66 13.04 12.64
N GLY A 283 -4.69 13.35 11.35
CA GLY A 283 -5.76 12.91 10.44
C GLY A 283 -5.62 11.44 10.02
N PRO A 284 -6.56 10.94 9.21
CA PRO A 284 -6.49 9.60 8.62
C PRO A 284 -5.27 9.46 7.71
N ILE A 285 -4.83 8.20 7.50
CA ILE A 285 -3.67 7.88 6.64
C ILE A 285 -4.11 7.62 5.20
N VAL A 286 -5.31 7.06 5.00
CA VAL A 286 -5.75 6.55 3.70
C VAL A 286 -7.07 7.18 3.29
N ALA A 287 -7.13 7.64 2.04
CA ALA A 287 -8.37 7.95 1.35
C ALA A 287 -8.57 6.94 0.21
N MET A 288 -9.39 5.92 0.43
CA MET A 288 -9.63 4.86 -0.57
C MET A 288 -10.12 5.41 -1.92
N ALA A 289 -10.79 6.56 -1.96
CA ALA A 289 -11.19 7.19 -3.21
C ALA A 289 -9.98 7.60 -4.06
N ASP A 290 -8.95 8.16 -3.43
CA ASP A 290 -7.71 8.59 -4.09
C ASP A 290 -6.92 7.37 -4.60
N VAL A 291 -6.90 6.28 -3.81
CA VAL A 291 -6.31 4.98 -4.21
C VAL A 291 -6.98 4.44 -5.46
N LEU A 292 -8.31 4.31 -5.45
CA LEU A 292 -9.04 3.75 -6.59
C LEU A 292 -8.86 4.60 -7.86
N ALA A 293 -8.81 5.92 -7.73
CA ALA A 293 -8.54 6.82 -8.84
C ALA A 293 -7.13 6.61 -9.43
N GLY A 294 -6.11 6.44 -8.58
CA GLY A 294 -4.74 6.19 -8.99
C GLY A 294 -4.57 4.85 -9.70
N GLU A 295 -5.09 3.78 -9.12
CA GLU A 295 -5.05 2.43 -9.72
C GLU A 295 -5.82 2.37 -11.05
N ARG A 296 -6.92 3.10 -11.17
CA ARG A 296 -7.66 3.27 -12.42
C ARG A 296 -6.80 3.92 -13.50
N PHE A 297 -6.01 4.94 -13.15
CA PHE A 297 -5.09 5.58 -14.09
C PHE A 297 -4.02 4.61 -14.58
N VAL A 298 -3.40 3.87 -13.66
CA VAL A 298 -2.40 2.84 -13.99
C VAL A 298 -2.97 1.79 -14.94
N THR A 299 -4.14 1.26 -14.62
CA THR A 299 -4.78 0.21 -15.42
C THR A 299 -5.12 0.70 -16.82
N ASN A 300 -5.69 1.90 -16.94
CA ASN A 300 -6.03 2.48 -18.25
C ASN A 300 -4.78 2.84 -19.05
N ASP A 301 -3.71 3.35 -18.40
CA ASP A 301 -2.43 3.64 -19.04
C ASP A 301 -1.82 2.40 -19.71
N VAL A 302 -1.84 1.25 -19.02
CA VAL A 302 -1.38 -0.02 -19.60
C VAL A 302 -2.12 -0.37 -20.89
N VAL A 303 -3.45 -0.21 -20.91
CA VAL A 303 -4.26 -0.50 -22.13
C VAL A 303 -3.94 0.46 -23.26
N VAL A 304 -3.88 1.76 -22.96
CA VAL A 304 -3.54 2.80 -23.95
C VAL A 304 -2.12 2.60 -24.47
N TRP A 305 -1.17 2.25 -23.60
CA TRP A 305 0.20 1.92 -23.98
C TRP A 305 0.28 0.70 -24.90
N LEU A 306 -0.46 -0.38 -24.60
CA LEU A 306 -0.55 -1.55 -25.49
C LEU A 306 -1.15 -1.20 -26.84
N ALA A 307 -2.19 -0.37 -26.88
CA ALA A 307 -2.82 0.06 -28.11
C ALA A 307 -1.89 0.96 -28.97
N ARG A 308 -1.10 1.84 -28.35
CA ARG A 308 -0.10 2.69 -29.03
C ARG A 308 0.99 1.89 -29.77
N ARG A 309 1.25 0.65 -29.35
CA ARG A 309 2.26 -0.23 -29.95
C ARG A 309 1.80 -0.93 -31.24
N ILE A 310 0.59 -0.62 -31.75
CA ILE A 310 0.11 -1.13 -33.06
C ILE A 310 1.10 -0.85 -34.21
N PRO A 311 1.73 0.32 -34.33
CA PRO A 311 2.72 0.57 -35.41
C PRO A 311 3.93 -0.36 -35.36
N GLY A 312 4.35 -0.82 -34.16
CA GLY A 312 5.43 -1.81 -33.99
C GLY A 312 5.01 -3.26 -34.27
N GLY A 313 3.73 -3.47 -34.55
CA GLY A 313 3.14 -4.74 -34.94
C GLY A 313 2.71 -5.61 -33.74
N ARG A 314 1.82 -6.57 -34.06
CA ARG A 314 1.23 -7.51 -33.09
C ARG A 314 2.26 -8.36 -32.35
N ARG A 315 3.42 -8.62 -32.98
CA ARG A 315 4.52 -9.36 -32.32
C ARG A 315 5.12 -8.59 -31.16
N GLU A 316 5.25 -7.27 -31.30
CA GLU A 316 5.77 -6.42 -30.21
C GLU A 316 4.79 -6.36 -29.06
N ARG A 317 3.49 -6.23 -29.33
CA ARG A 317 2.43 -6.33 -28.29
C ARG A 317 2.49 -7.65 -27.54
N MET A 318 2.67 -8.76 -28.27
CA MET A 318 2.78 -10.08 -27.66
C MET A 318 4.02 -10.20 -26.76
N ARG A 319 5.17 -9.65 -27.21
CA ARG A 319 6.42 -9.65 -26.42
C ARG A 319 6.21 -8.86 -25.12
N LEU A 320 5.76 -7.63 -25.23
CA LEU A 320 5.56 -6.73 -24.09
C LEU A 320 4.40 -7.18 -23.19
N GLY A 321 3.29 -7.59 -23.78
CA GLY A 321 2.16 -8.14 -23.03
C GLY A 321 2.49 -9.46 -22.35
N GLY A 322 3.32 -10.31 -22.97
CA GLY A 322 3.81 -11.55 -22.38
C GLY A 322 4.72 -11.33 -21.19
N GLU A 323 5.60 -10.33 -21.24
CA GLU A 323 6.43 -9.90 -20.12
C GLU A 323 5.58 -9.36 -18.95
N PHE A 324 4.54 -8.58 -19.26
CA PHE A 324 3.65 -7.95 -18.28
C PHE A 324 2.60 -8.92 -17.71
N LEU A 325 2.05 -9.81 -18.56
CA LEU A 325 1.00 -10.77 -18.20
C LEU A 325 1.56 -12.11 -17.69
N MET A 326 2.74 -12.12 -17.13
CA MET A 326 3.37 -13.27 -16.47
C MET A 326 3.54 -14.54 -17.37
N GLY A 327 4.24 -14.39 -18.49
CA GLY A 327 4.85 -15.54 -19.19
C GLY A 327 3.93 -16.44 -20.01
N SER A 328 2.65 -16.13 -20.12
CA SER A 328 1.76 -16.78 -21.07
C SER A 328 1.49 -15.83 -22.22
N GLY A 329 2.33 -15.83 -23.24
CA GLY A 329 2.05 -15.10 -24.47
C GLY A 329 0.63 -15.40 -24.94
N ASP A 330 -0.33 -14.53 -24.60
CA ASP A 330 -1.71 -14.75 -25.00
C ASP A 330 -1.82 -14.46 -26.49
N LEU A 331 -2.04 -15.54 -27.27
CA LEU A 331 -2.22 -15.43 -28.71
C LEU A 331 -3.30 -14.41 -29.12
N ALA A 332 -4.21 -14.08 -28.21
CA ALA A 332 -5.21 -13.03 -28.43
C ALA A 332 -4.57 -11.67 -28.72
N LEU A 333 -3.39 -11.36 -28.14
CA LEU A 333 -2.67 -10.11 -28.43
C LEU A 333 -2.13 -10.03 -29.88
N LEU A 334 -2.06 -11.14 -30.58
CA LEU A 334 -1.71 -11.18 -32.02
C LEU A 334 -2.89 -10.90 -32.94
N THR A 335 -4.10 -10.90 -32.43
CA THR A 335 -5.34 -10.73 -33.18
C THR A 335 -5.91 -9.33 -32.98
N SER A 336 -6.93 -8.98 -33.76
CA SER A 336 -7.64 -7.71 -33.58
C SER A 336 -8.41 -7.70 -32.27
N LEU A 337 -8.27 -6.59 -31.53
CA LEU A 337 -8.92 -6.33 -30.26
C LEU A 337 -9.81 -5.08 -30.35
N ASP A 338 -10.84 -5.03 -29.55
CA ASP A 338 -11.64 -3.84 -29.28
C ASP A 338 -11.15 -3.22 -27.98
N TRP A 339 -10.32 -2.19 -28.10
CA TRP A 339 -9.73 -1.47 -26.97
C TRP A 339 -10.76 -0.70 -26.16
N ASN A 340 -11.84 -0.23 -26.82
CA ASN A 340 -12.92 0.47 -26.12
C ASN A 340 -13.65 -0.49 -25.18
N LEU A 341 -13.99 -1.69 -25.66
CA LEU A 341 -14.63 -2.71 -24.81
C LEU A 341 -13.73 -3.11 -23.63
N ILE A 342 -12.41 -3.24 -23.85
CA ILE A 342 -11.46 -3.53 -22.76
C ILE A 342 -11.51 -2.41 -21.70
N LEU A 343 -11.39 -1.15 -22.13
CA LEU A 343 -11.41 0.01 -21.25
C LEU A 343 -12.74 0.16 -20.50
N GLU A 344 -13.86 0.01 -21.19
CA GLU A 344 -15.21 0.05 -20.58
C GLU A 344 -15.35 -0.99 -19.47
N ARG A 345 -14.88 -2.23 -19.72
CA ARG A 345 -14.96 -3.32 -18.74
C ARG A 345 -14.09 -3.04 -17.53
N LEU A 346 -12.86 -2.55 -17.73
CA LEU A 346 -11.96 -2.16 -16.64
C LEU A 346 -12.55 -1.01 -15.82
N ASN A 347 -13.10 0.01 -16.49
CA ASN A 347 -13.73 1.13 -15.81
C ASN A 347 -14.99 0.73 -15.06
N GLY A 348 -15.80 -0.17 -15.62
CA GLY A 348 -16.98 -0.74 -14.95
C GLY A 348 -16.60 -1.42 -13.62
N HIS A 349 -15.47 -2.12 -13.59
CA HIS A 349 -14.93 -2.69 -12.36
C HIS A 349 -14.63 -1.62 -11.29
N TYR A 350 -13.96 -0.52 -11.66
CA TYR A 350 -13.68 0.57 -10.72
C TYR A 350 -14.96 1.29 -10.25
N GLU A 351 -16.01 1.37 -11.07
CA GLU A 351 -17.32 1.90 -10.65
C GLU A 351 -18.02 0.97 -9.61
N GLU A 352 -17.91 -0.34 -9.80
CA GLU A 352 -18.39 -1.30 -8.80
C GLU A 352 -17.65 -1.15 -7.47
N LEU A 353 -16.32 -0.98 -7.50
CA LEU A 353 -15.49 -0.75 -6.32
C LEU A 353 -15.85 0.56 -5.60
N GLU A 354 -16.06 1.63 -6.35
CA GLU A 354 -16.53 2.90 -5.78
C GLU A 354 -17.89 2.76 -5.12
N SER A 355 -18.76 1.91 -5.69
CA SER A 355 -20.07 1.60 -5.11
C SER A 355 -19.94 0.76 -3.84
N ALA A 356 -19.09 -0.27 -3.86
CA ALA A 356 -18.80 -1.10 -2.68
C ALA A 356 -18.23 -0.27 -1.53
N ARG A 357 -17.29 0.66 -1.83
CA ARG A 357 -16.70 1.56 -0.83
C ARG A 357 -17.70 2.40 -0.07
N ARG A 358 -18.83 2.76 -0.71
CA ARG A 358 -19.88 3.61 -0.12
C ARG A 358 -20.84 2.83 0.80
N LEU A 359 -20.73 1.51 0.87
CA LEU A 359 -21.54 0.71 1.80
C LEU A 359 -21.21 1.06 3.24
N ALA A 360 -22.21 1.04 4.10
CA ALA A 360 -22.15 1.59 5.44
C ALA A 360 -21.17 0.82 6.35
N THR A 361 -21.23 -0.52 6.31
CA THR A 361 -20.48 -1.38 7.23
C THR A 361 -19.27 -2.04 6.56
N TYR A 362 -18.25 -2.38 7.34
CA TYR A 362 -17.10 -3.14 6.88
C TYR A 362 -17.51 -4.47 6.24
N GLN A 363 -18.37 -5.25 6.91
CA GLN A 363 -18.83 -6.55 6.41
C GLN A 363 -19.53 -6.42 5.06
N ALA A 364 -20.34 -5.38 4.85
CA ALA A 364 -21.00 -5.16 3.56
C ALA A 364 -19.99 -4.80 2.47
N ARG A 365 -18.99 -3.96 2.79
CA ARG A 365 -17.89 -3.62 1.86
C ARG A 365 -17.08 -4.85 1.49
N GLU A 366 -16.68 -5.64 2.47
CA GLU A 366 -15.88 -6.84 2.27
C GLU A 366 -16.63 -7.91 1.45
N ALA A 367 -17.90 -8.16 1.78
CA ALA A 367 -18.73 -9.10 1.04
C ALA A 367 -18.89 -8.70 -0.44
N ALA A 368 -19.11 -7.39 -0.71
CA ALA A 368 -19.20 -6.88 -2.07
C ALA A 368 -17.90 -7.07 -2.85
N VAL A 369 -16.74 -6.78 -2.23
CA VAL A 369 -15.42 -6.94 -2.86
C VAL A 369 -15.11 -8.42 -3.10
N GLN A 370 -15.39 -9.31 -2.13
CA GLN A 370 -15.20 -10.76 -2.26
C GLN A 370 -16.10 -11.35 -3.36
N GLU A 371 -17.33 -10.88 -3.49
CA GLU A 371 -18.22 -11.30 -4.60
C GLU A 371 -17.63 -10.89 -5.95
N MET A 372 -17.06 -9.69 -6.05
CA MET A 372 -16.38 -9.24 -7.27
C MET A 372 -15.15 -10.10 -7.58
N GLU A 373 -14.28 -10.35 -6.61
CA GLU A 373 -13.08 -11.19 -6.76
C GLU A 373 -13.45 -12.63 -7.15
N SER A 374 -14.48 -13.21 -6.54
CA SER A 374 -14.96 -14.57 -6.85
C SER A 374 -15.41 -14.76 -8.31
N ARG A 375 -15.82 -13.68 -8.97
CA ARG A 375 -16.17 -13.72 -10.40
C ARG A 375 -14.97 -14.02 -11.30
N TRP A 376 -13.76 -13.67 -10.87
CA TRP A 376 -12.52 -13.91 -11.62
C TRP A 376 -11.88 -15.26 -11.32
N GLU A 377 -12.10 -15.80 -10.13
CA GLU A 377 -11.57 -17.08 -9.69
C GLU A 377 -12.35 -18.28 -10.22
N ARG A 378 -13.43 -18.07 -10.98
CA ARG A 378 -14.25 -19.16 -11.47
C ARG A 378 -13.45 -20.14 -12.32
N PRO A 379 -13.50 -21.46 -12.00
CA PRO A 379 -12.75 -22.45 -12.74
C PRO A 379 -13.14 -22.47 -14.21
N ALA A 380 -12.18 -22.69 -15.09
CA ALA A 380 -12.41 -22.81 -16.53
C ALA A 380 -13.49 -23.88 -16.79
N PRO A 381 -14.46 -23.62 -17.69
CA PRO A 381 -15.56 -24.53 -17.96
C PRO A 381 -15.09 -25.90 -18.46
N ALA A 382 -15.94 -26.92 -18.34
CA ALA A 382 -15.67 -28.31 -18.77
C ALA A 382 -15.19 -28.39 -20.23
N ALA A 383 -14.55 -29.50 -20.62
CA ALA A 383 -13.85 -29.65 -21.91
C ALA A 383 -14.66 -29.24 -23.15
N LEU A 384 -15.99 -29.51 -23.16
CA LEU A 384 -16.88 -29.14 -24.26
C LEU A 384 -17.12 -27.62 -24.32
N ALA A 385 -17.23 -26.97 -23.17
CA ALA A 385 -17.33 -25.51 -23.07
C ALA A 385 -15.98 -24.83 -23.40
N ARG A 386 -14.86 -25.51 -23.14
CA ARG A 386 -13.52 -25.06 -23.59
C ARG A 386 -13.40 -25.06 -25.12
N ALA A 387 -13.89 -26.11 -25.80
CA ALA A 387 -13.87 -26.17 -27.26
C ALA A 387 -14.77 -25.08 -27.90
N GLY A 388 -15.97 -24.86 -27.34
CA GLY A 388 -16.84 -23.76 -27.74
C GLY A 388 -16.23 -22.39 -27.44
N GLY A 389 -15.55 -22.24 -26.30
CA GLY A 389 -14.84 -21.03 -25.93
C GLY A 389 -13.67 -20.72 -26.87
N VAL A 390 -12.90 -21.73 -27.32
CA VAL A 390 -11.85 -21.54 -28.33
C VAL A 390 -12.43 -21.09 -29.67
N LEU A 391 -13.55 -21.68 -30.10
CA LEU A 391 -14.21 -21.27 -31.33
C LEU A 391 -14.72 -19.80 -31.23
N LEU A 392 -15.33 -19.43 -30.11
CA LEU A 392 -15.77 -18.05 -29.85
C LEU A 392 -14.59 -17.06 -29.83
N GLN A 393 -13.45 -17.44 -29.28
CA GLN A 393 -12.23 -16.64 -29.33
C GLN A 393 -11.73 -16.41 -30.76
N VAL A 394 -11.79 -17.44 -31.60
CA VAL A 394 -11.38 -17.30 -33.00
C VAL A 394 -12.36 -16.42 -33.77
N CYS A 395 -13.66 -16.55 -33.49
CA CYS A 395 -14.71 -15.90 -34.29
C CYS A 395 -15.15 -14.52 -33.78
N SER A 396 -14.91 -14.19 -32.52
CA SER A 396 -15.42 -12.94 -31.91
C SER A 396 -14.31 -12.06 -31.35
N CYS A 397 -14.16 -10.89 -31.91
CA CYS A 397 -13.27 -9.83 -31.40
C CYS A 397 -13.68 -9.43 -29.98
N GLY A 398 -14.98 -9.22 -29.72
CA GLY A 398 -15.50 -8.89 -28.39
C GLY A 398 -15.14 -9.92 -27.34
N HIS A 399 -15.32 -11.23 -27.63
CA HIS A 399 -14.99 -12.28 -26.67
C HIS A 399 -13.47 -12.35 -26.37
N ARG A 400 -12.61 -12.04 -27.35
CA ARG A 400 -11.15 -11.92 -27.11
C ARG A 400 -10.85 -10.72 -26.21
N SER A 401 -11.45 -9.58 -26.51
CA SER A 401 -11.28 -8.34 -25.74
C SER A 401 -11.75 -8.50 -24.30
N ASP A 402 -12.89 -9.15 -24.05
CA ASP A 402 -13.37 -9.49 -22.72
C ASP A 402 -12.35 -10.32 -21.94
N ARG A 403 -11.76 -11.33 -22.58
CA ARG A 403 -10.75 -12.17 -21.92
C ARG A 403 -9.46 -11.42 -21.59
N ILE A 404 -9.03 -10.52 -22.48
CA ILE A 404 -7.86 -9.66 -22.19
C ILE A 404 -8.20 -8.72 -21.03
N ALA A 405 -9.40 -8.15 -20.99
CA ALA A 405 -9.84 -7.31 -19.88
C ALA A 405 -9.86 -8.09 -18.54
N ASP A 406 -10.44 -9.31 -18.51
CA ASP A 406 -10.43 -10.16 -17.31
C ASP A 406 -9.01 -10.46 -16.84
N ARG A 407 -8.10 -10.73 -17.78
CA ARG A 407 -6.71 -11.02 -17.45
C ARG A 407 -5.96 -9.80 -16.92
N LEU A 408 -6.21 -8.64 -17.49
CA LEU A 408 -5.68 -7.37 -16.98
C LEU A 408 -6.22 -7.07 -15.57
N LEU A 409 -7.50 -7.32 -15.32
CA LEU A 409 -8.09 -7.18 -13.98
C LEU A 409 -7.38 -8.09 -12.97
N VAL A 410 -7.22 -9.38 -13.27
CA VAL A 410 -6.53 -10.32 -12.38
C VAL A 410 -5.07 -9.91 -12.11
N THR A 411 -4.40 -9.30 -13.10
CA THR A 411 -2.98 -8.96 -13.00
C THR A 411 -2.74 -7.59 -12.36
N LEU A 412 -3.58 -6.60 -12.70
CA LEU A 412 -3.38 -5.20 -12.34
C LEU A 412 -4.28 -4.73 -11.20
N ALA A 413 -5.51 -5.31 -11.10
CA ALA A 413 -6.36 -5.00 -9.97
C ALA A 413 -5.74 -5.65 -8.71
N PRO A 414 -5.33 -4.87 -7.73
CA PRO A 414 -4.81 -5.40 -6.49
C PRO A 414 -5.88 -6.28 -5.83
N ALA A 415 -5.45 -7.21 -4.97
CA ALA A 415 -6.35 -7.95 -4.09
C ALA A 415 -7.02 -6.95 -3.13
N LEU A 416 -8.14 -6.37 -3.57
CA LEU A 416 -8.78 -5.22 -2.94
C LEU A 416 -9.37 -5.55 -1.58
N SER A 417 -9.77 -6.81 -1.38
CA SER A 417 -10.14 -7.33 -0.08
C SER A 417 -8.96 -7.23 0.90
N ALA A 418 -7.74 -7.58 0.48
CA ALA A 418 -6.54 -7.44 1.31
C ALA A 418 -6.23 -5.97 1.64
N VAL A 419 -6.43 -5.06 0.67
CA VAL A 419 -6.25 -3.62 0.89
C VAL A 419 -7.29 -3.08 1.86
N LEU A 420 -8.57 -3.41 1.66
CA LEU A 420 -9.65 -3.01 2.57
C LEU A 420 -9.36 -3.48 4.00
N ARG A 421 -8.92 -4.74 4.17
CA ARG A 421 -8.52 -5.28 5.47
C ARG A 421 -7.34 -4.52 6.07
N ALA A 422 -6.28 -4.25 5.29
CA ALA A 422 -5.09 -3.53 5.77
C ALA A 422 -5.42 -2.10 6.24
N VAL A 423 -6.26 -1.39 5.50
CA VAL A 423 -6.71 -0.04 5.86
C VAL A 423 -7.56 -0.07 7.12
N THR A 424 -8.59 -0.92 7.17
CA THR A 424 -9.47 -1.03 8.35
C THR A 424 -8.69 -1.48 9.59
N ARG A 425 -7.72 -2.38 9.42
CA ARG A 425 -6.81 -2.79 10.49
C ARG A 425 -5.98 -1.62 11.02
N SER A 426 -5.43 -0.78 10.13
CA SER A 426 -4.68 0.40 10.52
C SER A 426 -5.55 1.42 11.28
N GLU A 427 -6.79 1.64 10.84
CA GLU A 427 -7.75 2.49 11.54
C GLU A 427 -8.08 1.96 12.95
N ALA A 428 -8.32 0.65 13.07
CA ALA A 428 -8.56 0.00 14.36
C ALA A 428 -7.34 0.11 15.29
N GLN A 429 -6.14 -0.16 14.80
CA GLN A 429 -4.90 -0.04 15.58
C GLN A 429 -4.66 1.39 16.07
N PHE A 430 -4.90 2.38 15.23
CA PHE A 430 -4.77 3.78 15.61
C PHE A 430 -5.82 4.19 16.68
N ALA A 431 -7.07 3.75 16.54
CA ALA A 431 -8.12 3.98 17.52
C ALA A 431 -7.83 3.30 18.88
N LEU A 432 -7.33 2.05 18.85
CA LEU A 432 -6.85 1.34 20.04
C LEU A 432 -5.69 2.10 20.71
N THR A 433 -4.75 2.62 19.93
CA THR A 433 -3.60 3.39 20.46
C THR A 433 -4.07 4.70 21.11
N LYS A 434 -5.03 5.42 20.53
CA LYS A 434 -5.63 6.63 21.15
C LYS A 434 -6.33 6.28 22.46
N THR A 435 -7.07 5.18 22.50
CA THR A 435 -7.75 4.72 23.70
C THR A 435 -6.75 4.31 24.79
N ALA A 436 -5.65 3.61 24.42
CA ALA A 436 -4.57 3.24 25.33
C ALA A 436 -3.86 4.49 25.93
N ALA A 437 -3.65 5.53 25.13
CA ALA A 437 -3.08 6.79 25.61
C ALA A 437 -4.02 7.50 26.61
N ALA A 438 -5.33 7.45 26.39
CA ALA A 438 -6.32 7.96 27.33
C ALA A 438 -6.34 7.16 28.64
N LEU A 439 -6.25 5.81 28.58
CA LEU A 439 -6.13 4.94 29.74
C LEU A 439 -4.84 5.20 30.54
N ALA A 440 -3.72 5.44 29.85
CA ALA A 440 -2.46 5.80 30.52
C ALA A 440 -2.56 7.16 31.24
N ALA A 441 -3.21 8.16 30.62
CA ALA A 441 -3.46 9.46 31.26
C ALA A 441 -4.42 9.34 32.47
N TRP A 442 -5.44 8.50 32.34
CA TRP A 442 -6.33 8.19 33.46
C TRP A 442 -5.54 7.62 34.65
N ARG A 443 -4.65 6.65 34.38
CA ARG A 443 -3.79 6.03 35.43
C ARG A 443 -2.88 7.07 36.10
N ALA A 444 -2.27 7.96 35.31
CA ALA A 444 -1.35 8.98 35.84
C ALA A 444 -2.02 10.01 36.75
N ASP A 445 -3.31 10.28 36.53
CA ASP A 445 -4.09 11.21 37.36
C ASP A 445 -4.61 10.58 38.66
N ARG A 446 -4.37 9.28 38.89
CA ARG A 446 -4.87 8.54 40.06
C ARG A 446 -3.77 8.37 41.10
N GLY A 447 -4.18 8.43 42.37
CA GLY A 447 -3.31 8.13 43.49
C GLY A 447 -3.09 6.61 43.62
N PRO A 448 -2.11 6.19 44.46
CA PRO A 448 -1.73 4.78 44.61
C PRO A 448 -2.85 3.89 45.20
N ASP A 449 -3.81 4.48 45.89
CA ASP A 449 -4.92 3.74 46.53
C ASP A 449 -6.16 3.60 45.61
N ALA A 450 -6.15 4.21 44.45
CA ALA A 450 -7.27 4.17 43.49
C ALA A 450 -7.03 3.08 42.42
N PRO A 451 -8.10 2.43 41.92
CA PRO A 451 -7.96 1.53 40.77
C PRO A 451 -7.24 2.21 39.62
N PRO A 452 -6.19 1.60 39.03
CA PRO A 452 -5.36 2.25 38.02
C PRO A 452 -6.09 2.47 36.69
N TYR A 453 -7.17 1.75 36.45
CA TYR A 453 -7.95 1.86 35.21
C TYR A 453 -9.46 1.92 35.50
N PRO A 454 -10.26 2.56 34.63
CA PRO A 454 -11.69 2.72 34.81
C PRO A 454 -12.44 1.36 34.69
N GLU A 455 -13.67 1.31 35.18
CA GLU A 455 -14.55 0.15 34.96
C GLU A 455 -15.03 0.07 33.49
N ARG A 456 -15.24 1.21 32.87
CA ARG A 456 -15.79 1.36 31.50
C ARG A 456 -15.03 2.44 30.74
N LEU A 457 -14.95 2.27 29.40
CA LEU A 457 -14.34 3.29 28.54
C LEU A 457 -15.10 4.62 28.55
N ASP A 458 -16.42 4.60 28.82
CA ASP A 458 -17.23 5.81 28.94
C ASP A 458 -16.72 6.76 30.05
N ASP A 459 -16.07 6.22 31.08
CA ASP A 459 -15.50 7.00 32.18
C ASP A 459 -14.34 7.92 31.71
N LEU A 460 -13.77 7.64 30.53
CA LEU A 460 -12.72 8.46 29.93
C LEU A 460 -13.25 9.75 29.29
N VAL A 461 -14.56 9.83 29.02
CA VAL A 461 -15.21 10.97 28.35
C VAL A 461 -15.72 11.95 29.43
N PRO A 462 -15.62 13.27 29.24
CA PRO A 462 -14.93 13.96 28.13
C PRO A 462 -13.45 14.27 28.42
N LYS A 463 -12.94 13.97 29.63
CA LYS A 463 -11.63 14.47 30.09
C LYS A 463 -10.44 13.91 29.29
N TYR A 464 -10.50 12.64 28.93
CA TYR A 464 -9.37 11.91 28.30
C TYR A 464 -9.63 11.57 26.83
N LEU A 465 -10.90 11.44 26.44
CA LEU A 465 -11.38 11.26 25.08
C LEU A 465 -12.56 12.19 24.84
N ALA A 466 -12.68 12.73 23.63
CA ALA A 466 -13.87 13.47 23.23
C ALA A 466 -15.09 12.53 23.09
N VAL A 467 -14.85 11.34 22.55
CA VAL A 467 -15.83 10.25 22.38
C VAL A 467 -15.09 8.92 22.44
N VAL A 468 -15.74 7.88 22.96
CA VAL A 468 -15.19 6.54 22.92
C VAL A 468 -15.15 6.06 21.46
N PRO A 469 -13.97 5.70 20.91
CA PRO A 469 -13.88 5.20 19.56
C PRO A 469 -14.61 3.86 19.40
N VAL A 470 -15.18 3.64 18.21
CA VAL A 470 -15.80 2.37 17.83
C VAL A 470 -14.82 1.53 17.01
N ASP A 471 -14.99 0.22 17.05
CA ASP A 471 -14.25 -0.73 16.23
C ASP A 471 -14.70 -0.62 14.77
N PRO A 472 -13.84 -0.24 13.83
CA PRO A 472 -14.20 -0.05 12.43
C PRO A 472 -14.57 -1.35 11.70
N PHE A 473 -14.30 -2.52 12.29
CA PHE A 473 -14.75 -3.81 11.75
C PHE A 473 -16.21 -4.10 12.03
N THR A 474 -16.78 -3.55 13.13
CA THR A 474 -18.15 -3.88 13.57
C THR A 474 -19.04 -2.68 13.84
N ASP A 475 -18.49 -1.45 13.85
CA ASP A 475 -19.16 -0.22 14.28
C ASP A 475 -19.68 -0.29 15.72
N LYS A 476 -19.14 -1.20 16.55
CA LYS A 476 -19.46 -1.36 17.98
C LYS A 476 -18.31 -0.87 18.84
N PRO A 477 -18.52 -0.63 20.15
CA PRO A 477 -17.44 -0.34 21.07
C PRO A 477 -16.39 -1.44 21.07
N PHE A 478 -15.10 -1.07 21.24
CA PHE A 478 -14.03 -2.02 21.48
C PHE A 478 -14.32 -2.90 22.71
N ILE A 479 -13.84 -4.14 22.68
CA ILE A 479 -13.83 -5.00 23.87
C ILE A 479 -12.87 -4.40 24.87
N TYR A 480 -13.36 -4.14 26.08
CA TYR A 480 -12.54 -3.62 27.19
C TYR A 480 -12.80 -4.43 28.44
N GLU A 481 -11.74 -4.96 29.02
CA GLU A 481 -11.77 -5.74 30.25
C GLU A 481 -10.69 -5.22 31.20
N ARG A 482 -11.11 -4.72 32.38
CA ARG A 482 -10.15 -4.45 33.44
C ARG A 482 -9.70 -5.77 34.06
N ARG A 483 -8.39 -6.02 34.13
CA ARG A 483 -7.79 -7.26 34.63
C ARG A 483 -6.80 -6.98 35.77
N GLY A 484 -7.30 -6.99 37.00
CA GLY A 484 -6.48 -6.61 38.18
C GLY A 484 -5.95 -5.17 38.06
N ASP A 485 -4.63 -5.03 38.11
CA ASP A 485 -3.93 -3.74 37.92
C ASP A 485 -3.66 -3.39 36.45
N GLY A 486 -4.24 -4.16 35.54
CA GLY A 486 -4.09 -3.96 34.10
C GLY A 486 -5.42 -3.93 33.37
N TYR A 487 -5.33 -4.04 32.04
CA TYR A 487 -6.48 -4.16 31.15
C TYR A 487 -6.16 -4.96 29.88
N LEU A 488 -7.22 -5.44 29.25
CA LEU A 488 -7.23 -5.87 27.85
C LEU A 488 -8.18 -4.95 27.08
N LEU A 489 -7.70 -4.43 25.96
CA LEU A 489 -8.47 -3.63 25.00
C LEU A 489 -8.30 -4.27 23.64
N ALA A 490 -9.41 -4.65 22.96
CA ALA A 490 -9.34 -5.38 21.69
C ALA A 490 -10.38 -4.93 20.69
N SER A 491 -9.98 -4.96 19.40
CA SER A 491 -10.86 -5.04 18.25
C SER A 491 -11.05 -6.51 17.90
N VAL A 492 -12.23 -6.88 17.45
CA VAL A 492 -12.53 -8.25 17.00
C VAL A 492 -11.89 -8.59 15.64
N GLY A 493 -11.28 -7.61 14.97
CA GLY A 493 -10.56 -7.82 13.72
C GLY A 493 -11.44 -8.26 12.54
N GLU A 494 -10.80 -8.89 11.57
CA GLU A 494 -11.38 -9.20 10.27
C GLU A 494 -12.52 -10.24 10.33
N ASN A 495 -12.41 -11.24 11.21
CA ASN A 495 -13.44 -12.29 11.34
C ASN A 495 -14.70 -11.81 12.08
N GLY A 496 -14.69 -10.63 12.69
CA GLY A 496 -15.81 -10.05 13.41
C GLY A 496 -16.20 -10.78 14.72
N VAL A 497 -15.33 -11.68 15.21
CA VAL A 497 -15.55 -12.51 16.39
C VAL A 497 -14.47 -12.24 17.42
N TYR A 498 -14.85 -12.08 18.68
CA TYR A 498 -13.88 -11.96 19.76
C TYR A 498 -13.26 -13.32 20.08
N ASP A 499 -11.97 -13.45 19.84
CA ASP A 499 -11.19 -14.68 20.02
C ASP A 499 -10.54 -14.79 21.42
N GLY A 500 -11.05 -14.02 22.40
CA GLY A 500 -10.54 -14.03 23.77
C GLY A 500 -9.29 -13.18 24.00
N GLY A 501 -8.97 -12.33 23.03
CA GLY A 501 -7.75 -11.52 23.02
C GLY A 501 -6.54 -12.29 22.49
N ASP A 502 -6.75 -13.38 21.78
CA ASP A 502 -5.71 -14.04 21.01
C ASP A 502 -5.43 -13.21 19.77
N ASP A 503 -4.24 -12.65 19.67
CA ASP A 503 -3.84 -11.85 18.55
C ASP A 503 -2.90 -12.62 17.60
N MET A 504 -3.17 -12.48 16.31
CA MET A 504 -2.28 -12.90 15.22
C MET A 504 -1.07 -11.97 15.05
N SER A 505 -0.84 -11.02 15.95
CA SER A 505 0.35 -10.16 15.94
C SER A 505 1.62 -10.93 16.34
N GLY A 506 1.62 -12.24 16.07
CA GLY A 506 2.79 -13.09 16.07
C GLY A 506 3.75 -12.66 14.99
N ARG A 507 4.80 -11.99 15.40
CA ARG A 507 6.13 -11.87 14.83
C ARG A 507 6.29 -12.04 13.33
N ILE A 508 6.39 -10.92 12.63
CA ILE A 508 7.23 -10.84 11.45
C ILE A 508 8.67 -10.62 11.96
N VAL A 509 9.44 -11.68 12.09
CA VAL A 509 10.87 -11.63 12.34
C VAL A 509 11.56 -11.83 10.99
N ARG A 510 12.33 -10.84 10.53
CA ARG A 510 13.12 -10.88 9.28
C ARG A 510 12.33 -11.04 7.97
N GLY A 511 11.05 -10.62 7.92
CA GLY A 511 10.25 -10.81 6.70
C GLY A 511 9.80 -12.24 6.46
N GLU A 512 10.08 -13.15 7.36
CA GLU A 512 9.57 -14.53 7.37
C GLU A 512 8.55 -14.70 8.48
N TRP A 513 7.45 -15.34 8.17
CA TRP A 513 6.46 -15.78 9.15
C TRP A 513 7.13 -16.83 10.05
N GLN A 514 7.41 -16.50 11.30
CA GLN A 514 7.74 -17.54 12.27
C GLN A 514 6.45 -18.28 12.64
N GLU A 515 6.55 -19.62 12.60
CA GLU A 515 5.45 -20.53 12.93
C GLU A 515 4.64 -20.04 14.13
N GLN A 516 3.33 -20.05 13.92
CA GLN A 516 2.30 -19.82 14.92
C GLN A 516 2.67 -20.52 16.23
N ARG A 517 2.50 -19.82 17.34
CA ARG A 517 2.38 -20.52 18.63
C ARG A 517 1.30 -21.58 18.44
N GLN A 518 1.61 -22.82 18.74
CA GLN A 518 0.68 -23.96 18.60
C GLN A 518 -0.63 -23.82 19.40
N ASP A 519 -0.71 -22.79 20.25
CA ASP A 519 -1.81 -22.45 21.13
C ASP A 519 -2.74 -21.32 20.59
N VAL A 520 -2.41 -20.68 19.45
CA VAL A 520 -3.25 -19.64 18.83
C VAL A 520 -4.11 -20.26 17.74
N ARG A 521 -5.41 -19.97 17.76
CA ARG A 521 -6.33 -20.39 16.69
C ARG A 521 -5.87 -19.84 15.35
N SER A 522 -5.91 -20.67 14.32
CA SER A 522 -5.50 -20.28 12.95
C SER A 522 -6.37 -19.19 12.32
N ASP A 523 -7.55 -18.97 12.86
CA ASP A 523 -8.57 -18.01 12.44
C ASP A 523 -8.71 -16.80 13.37
N ALA A 524 -7.91 -16.72 14.45
CA ALA A 524 -7.90 -15.58 15.35
C ALA A 524 -7.44 -14.30 14.65
N SER A 525 -8.18 -13.22 14.80
CA SER A 525 -7.89 -11.95 14.14
C SER A 525 -7.94 -10.75 15.08
N ASP A 526 -8.11 -10.95 16.38
CA ASP A 526 -8.18 -9.88 17.37
C ASP A 526 -6.96 -8.94 17.28
N LEU A 527 -7.20 -7.63 17.33
CA LEU A 527 -6.15 -6.65 17.51
C LEU A 527 -6.13 -6.21 18.96
N VAL A 528 -5.03 -6.48 19.67
CA VAL A 528 -5.01 -6.38 21.12
C VAL A 528 -4.00 -5.36 21.63
N VAL A 529 -4.44 -4.53 22.57
CA VAL A 529 -3.58 -3.74 23.47
C VAL A 529 -3.83 -4.21 24.89
N ARG A 530 -2.79 -4.64 25.57
CA ARG A 530 -2.88 -5.10 26.97
C ARG A 530 -1.84 -4.44 27.84
N MET A 531 -2.21 -4.20 29.09
CA MET A 531 -1.30 -3.74 30.13
C MET A 531 -1.42 -4.66 31.37
N PRO A 532 -0.31 -5.09 31.94
CA PRO A 532 1.05 -4.89 31.46
C PRO A 532 1.29 -5.59 30.12
N ILE A 533 2.25 -5.06 29.34
CA ILE A 533 2.69 -5.75 28.12
C ILE A 533 3.31 -7.11 28.52
N PRO A 534 3.12 -8.17 27.71
CA PRO A 534 3.81 -9.44 27.94
C PRO A 534 5.33 -9.24 28.08
N PRO A 535 6.00 -9.97 28.97
CA PRO A 535 7.44 -9.81 29.18
C PRO A 535 8.23 -10.11 27.90
N ARG A 536 9.39 -9.46 27.75
CA ARG A 536 10.33 -9.74 26.66
C ARG A 536 10.64 -11.26 26.65
N PRO A 537 10.48 -11.96 25.53
CA PRO A 537 10.88 -13.36 25.45
C PRO A 537 12.36 -13.51 25.79
N ALA A 538 12.74 -14.54 26.55
CA ALA A 538 14.13 -14.82 26.79
C ALA A 538 14.87 -15.06 25.46
N ALA A 539 16.06 -14.46 25.32
CA ALA A 539 16.88 -14.66 24.13
C ALA A 539 17.10 -16.17 23.93
N LYS A 540 16.81 -16.69 22.73
CA LYS A 540 17.18 -18.07 22.43
C LYS A 540 18.68 -18.19 22.58
N PRO A 541 19.19 -19.24 23.30
CA PRO A 541 20.61 -19.45 23.34
C PRO A 541 21.12 -19.61 21.89
N THR A 542 22.08 -18.78 21.54
CA THR A 542 22.83 -18.94 20.28
C THR A 542 23.51 -20.30 20.38
N THR A 543 23.03 -21.27 19.63
CA THR A 543 23.74 -22.55 19.46
C THR A 543 25.06 -22.22 18.77
N PRO A 544 26.21 -22.68 19.34
CA PRO A 544 27.53 -22.35 18.82
C PRO A 544 27.79 -22.93 17.46
#